data_92d43bda7f9fbed0b2c6fb41989103fc
#
_entry.id   92d43bda7f9fbed0b2c6fb41989103fc
#
_cell.length_a   1.000
_cell.length_b   1.000
_cell.length_c   1.000
_cell.angle_alpha   90.00
_cell.angle_beta   90.00
_cell.angle_gamma   90.00
#
_symmetry.space_group_name_H-M   'P 1'
#
loop_
_entity.id
_entity.type
_entity.pdbx_description
1 polymer ?
#
loop_
_entity_poly.entity_id
_entity_poly.type
_entity_poly.pdbx_seq_one_letter_code
_entity_poly.pdbx_strand_id
1 'polypeptide(L)'
;MKKVTFKGVALGLGIGLILGLIISGLIAGAFNGTFISIPKPDVRESEFDFALTYEVDGETKKIEGTYVCEFEGVSRALDGIGRDWNGYIKGHDGFPDYEIKTTDKGVIMVGLDICPEFFMSDPDYYIMSGKDKPEPYLYIKSGELSNEAFFEYTDDDVKIISFEYDQPIENIYK
;
A
#
# COMPACT_ATOMS: atom_id res chain seq x y z
N MET A 1 21.38 -53.44 37.02
CA MET A 1 20.42 -52.86 36.02
C MET A 1 19.23 -52.29 36.77
N LYS A 2 18.99 -50.97 36.74
CA LYS A 2 17.82 -50.35 37.35
C LYS A 2 16.59 -50.65 36.48
N LYS A 3 15.58 -51.32 37.02
CA LYS A 3 14.29 -51.52 36.32
C LYS A 3 13.60 -50.16 36.14
N VAL A 4 13.50 -49.73 34.92
CA VAL A 4 12.67 -48.56 34.57
C VAL A 4 11.21 -48.98 34.74
N THR A 5 10.48 -48.34 35.66
CA THR A 5 9.09 -48.67 35.90
C THR A 5 8.20 -48.02 34.82
N PHE A 6 7.22 -48.78 34.33
CA PHE A 6 6.27 -48.33 33.28
C PHE A 6 5.62 -46.99 33.59
N LYS A 7 5.35 -46.70 34.89
CA LYS A 7 4.83 -45.41 35.36
C LYS A 7 5.77 -44.25 35.11
N GLY A 8 7.12 -44.44 35.19
CA GLY A 8 8.07 -43.37 34.93
C GLY A 8 8.16 -43.00 33.43
N VAL A 9 8.01 -44.01 32.55
CA VAL A 9 8.02 -43.81 31.10
C VAL A 9 6.75 -43.06 30.65
N ALA A 10 5.56 -43.44 31.18
CA ALA A 10 4.29 -42.75 30.83
C ALA A 10 4.26 -41.31 31.31
N LEU A 11 4.83 -40.98 32.48
CA LEU A 11 4.93 -39.61 32.97
C LEU A 11 5.86 -38.77 32.13
N GLY A 12 7.03 -39.32 31.72
CA GLY A 12 7.99 -38.61 30.85
C GLY A 12 7.42 -38.30 29.46
N LEU A 13 6.69 -39.25 28.87
CA LEU A 13 6.00 -39.03 27.58
C LEU A 13 4.92 -37.94 27.67
N GLY A 14 4.11 -37.94 28.76
CA GLY A 14 3.07 -36.90 28.96
C GLY A 14 3.65 -35.48 29.08
N ILE A 15 4.73 -35.33 29.88
CA ILE A 15 5.40 -34.02 30.05
C ILE A 15 6.05 -33.57 28.73
N GLY A 16 6.68 -34.48 27.99
CA GLY A 16 7.29 -34.16 26.69
C GLY A 16 6.27 -33.69 25.65
N LEU A 17 5.09 -34.30 25.62
CA LEU A 17 4.01 -33.94 24.72
C LEU A 17 3.44 -32.52 25.05
N ILE A 18 3.23 -32.23 26.33
CA ILE A 18 2.73 -30.91 26.78
C ILE A 18 3.76 -29.81 26.46
N LEU A 19 5.05 -30.04 26.76
CA LEU A 19 6.12 -29.10 26.42
C LEU A 19 6.23 -28.89 24.90
N GLY A 20 6.12 -29.93 24.10
CA GLY A 20 6.12 -29.85 22.65
C GLY A 20 4.97 -28.99 22.11
N LEU A 21 3.77 -29.15 22.65
CA LEU A 21 2.59 -28.34 22.27
C LEU A 21 2.73 -26.87 22.66
N ILE A 22 3.29 -26.59 23.85
CA ILE A 22 3.54 -25.22 24.29
C ILE A 22 4.58 -24.54 23.40
N ILE A 23 5.69 -25.21 23.11
CA ILE A 23 6.74 -24.68 22.24
C ILE A 23 6.20 -24.47 20.82
N SER A 24 5.45 -25.41 20.26
CA SER A 24 4.82 -25.26 18.94
C SER A 24 3.85 -24.09 18.90
N GLY A 25 3.05 -23.90 19.95
CA GLY A 25 2.13 -22.78 20.08
C GLY A 25 2.86 -21.42 20.16
N LEU A 26 3.95 -21.35 20.91
CA LEU A 26 4.79 -20.15 21.00
C LEU A 26 5.48 -19.82 19.66
N ILE A 27 6.00 -20.82 18.97
CA ILE A 27 6.62 -20.65 17.66
C ILE A 27 5.56 -20.21 16.64
N ALA A 28 4.42 -20.88 16.57
CA ALA A 28 3.32 -20.50 15.67
C ALA A 28 2.79 -19.08 15.96
N GLY A 29 2.68 -18.72 17.25
CA GLY A 29 2.30 -17.36 17.65
C GLY A 29 3.34 -16.30 17.25
N ALA A 30 4.62 -16.61 17.35
CA ALA A 30 5.69 -15.72 16.90
C ALA A 30 5.69 -15.55 15.36
N PHE A 31 5.52 -16.64 14.62
CA PHE A 31 5.43 -16.59 13.15
C PHE A 31 4.17 -15.88 12.66
N ASN A 32 3.06 -16.00 13.39
CA ASN A 32 1.82 -15.29 13.06
C ASN A 32 1.77 -13.85 13.62
N GLY A 33 2.87 -13.34 14.17
CA GLY A 33 2.95 -11.99 14.73
C GLY A 33 1.99 -11.74 15.90
N THR A 34 1.51 -12.79 16.58
CA THR A 34 0.53 -12.66 17.68
C THR A 34 1.03 -11.81 18.84
N PHE A 35 2.35 -11.74 19.00
CA PHE A 35 3.02 -10.97 20.06
C PHE A 35 3.58 -9.61 19.56
N ILE A 36 3.44 -9.31 18.27
CA ILE A 36 3.90 -8.03 17.72
C ILE A 36 2.72 -7.07 17.72
N SER A 37 2.83 -6.00 18.50
CA SER A 37 1.90 -4.89 18.47
C SER A 37 2.44 -3.84 17.50
N ILE A 38 1.71 -3.55 16.43
CA ILE A 38 2.05 -2.46 15.53
C ILE A 38 1.37 -1.19 16.05
N PRO A 39 2.13 -0.11 16.26
CA PRO A 39 1.58 1.18 16.64
C PRO A 39 0.53 1.65 15.64
N LYS A 40 -0.60 2.14 16.15
CA LYS A 40 -1.69 2.68 15.32
C LYS A 40 -1.56 4.19 15.21
N PRO A 41 -2.04 4.77 14.09
CA PRO A 41 -2.04 6.22 13.93
C PRO A 41 -3.05 6.89 14.87
N ASP A 42 -2.70 8.06 15.41
CA ASP A 42 -3.63 8.91 16.15
C ASP A 42 -4.67 9.54 15.19
N VAL A 43 -4.21 10.04 14.03
CA VAL A 43 -5.07 10.52 12.95
C VAL A 43 -5.33 9.38 11.99
N ARG A 44 -6.60 9.00 11.83
CA ARG A 44 -7.01 7.83 11.04
C ARG A 44 -7.66 8.15 9.71
N GLU A 45 -8.00 9.40 9.50
CA GLU A 45 -8.61 9.90 8.28
C GLU A 45 -8.15 11.32 8.03
N SER A 46 -7.80 11.64 6.79
CA SER A 46 -7.46 13.00 6.37
C SER A 46 -7.68 13.19 4.88
N GLU A 47 -7.93 14.43 4.48
CA GLU A 47 -8.12 14.84 3.09
C GLU A 47 -6.95 15.75 2.67
N PHE A 48 -6.48 15.61 1.42
CA PHE A 48 -5.37 16.35 0.83
C PHE A 48 -5.75 16.83 -0.55
N ASP A 49 -5.73 18.13 -0.76
CA ASP A 49 -5.98 18.68 -2.09
C ASP A 49 -4.76 18.51 -2.99
N PHE A 50 -5.00 18.26 -4.27
CA PHE A 50 -3.95 18.20 -5.28
C PHE A 50 -4.38 18.95 -6.56
N ALA A 51 -3.37 19.35 -7.32
CA ALA A 51 -3.53 19.96 -8.62
C ALA A 51 -2.45 19.49 -9.57
N LEU A 52 -2.84 18.91 -10.70
CA LEU A 52 -1.97 18.54 -11.80
C LEU A 52 -2.18 19.50 -12.97
N THR A 53 -1.11 20.16 -13.41
CA THR A 53 -1.12 20.99 -14.63
C THR A 53 -0.35 20.27 -15.72
N TYR A 54 -0.92 20.13 -16.90
CA TYR A 54 -0.32 19.48 -18.05
C TYR A 54 -0.61 20.25 -19.34
N GLU A 55 0.23 20.03 -20.36
CA GLU A 55 0.03 20.55 -21.71
C GLU A 55 -0.35 19.39 -22.64
N VAL A 56 -1.33 19.60 -23.48
CA VAL A 56 -1.73 18.69 -24.56
C VAL A 56 -2.11 19.52 -25.80
N ASP A 57 -1.54 19.17 -26.95
CA ASP A 57 -1.77 19.87 -28.23
C ASP A 57 -1.48 21.40 -28.14
N GLY A 58 -0.53 21.81 -27.29
CA GLY A 58 -0.19 23.21 -27.06
C GLY A 58 -1.16 23.97 -26.13
N GLU A 59 -2.13 23.29 -25.55
CA GLU A 59 -3.07 23.86 -24.59
C GLU A 59 -2.73 23.40 -23.16
N THR A 60 -2.65 24.35 -22.24
CA THR A 60 -2.48 24.05 -20.82
C THR A 60 -3.83 23.68 -20.20
N LYS A 61 -3.87 22.53 -19.51
CA LYS A 61 -5.04 22.00 -18.79
C LYS A 61 -4.70 21.70 -17.35
N LYS A 62 -5.74 21.59 -16.52
CA LYS A 62 -5.61 21.33 -15.08
C LYS A 62 -6.59 20.25 -14.63
N ILE A 63 -6.11 19.34 -13.78
CA ILE A 63 -6.90 18.40 -13.00
C ILE A 63 -6.74 18.78 -11.54
N GLU A 64 -7.86 18.93 -10.82
CA GLU A 64 -7.87 19.22 -9.40
C GLU A 64 -8.74 18.17 -8.70
N GLY A 65 -8.38 17.83 -7.46
CA GLY A 65 -9.15 16.89 -6.67
C GLY A 65 -8.71 16.85 -5.23
N THR A 66 -9.41 16.04 -4.45
CA THR A 66 -9.11 15.78 -3.05
C THR A 66 -8.82 14.30 -2.89
N TYR A 67 -7.63 13.96 -2.41
CA TYR A 67 -7.23 12.62 -2.05
C TYR A 67 -7.58 12.33 -0.59
N VAL A 68 -8.29 11.24 -0.36
CA VAL A 68 -8.73 10.82 0.98
C VAL A 68 -7.88 9.65 1.41
N CYS A 69 -7.38 9.71 2.65
CA CYS A 69 -6.62 8.64 3.28
C CYS A 69 -7.39 8.13 4.50
N GLU A 70 -7.63 6.82 4.57
CA GLU A 70 -8.36 6.17 5.67
C GLU A 70 -7.57 4.99 6.22
N PHE A 71 -7.43 4.91 7.54
CA PHE A 71 -6.81 3.78 8.21
C PHE A 71 -7.79 2.64 8.39
N GLU A 72 -7.62 1.54 7.70
CA GLU A 72 -8.49 0.36 7.78
C GLU A 72 -8.10 -0.61 8.90
N GLY A 73 -6.84 -0.58 9.33
CA GLY A 73 -6.42 -1.47 10.40
C GLY A 73 -4.96 -1.92 10.32
N VAL A 74 -4.72 -3.10 10.85
CA VAL A 74 -3.44 -3.78 10.78
C VAL A 74 -3.66 -5.11 10.09
N SER A 75 -3.04 -5.31 8.95
CA SER A 75 -3.06 -6.59 8.23
C SER A 75 -1.95 -7.50 8.71
N ARG A 76 -2.19 -8.80 8.52
CA ARG A 76 -1.23 -9.87 8.80
C ARG A 76 -1.20 -10.79 7.60
N ALA A 77 -0.13 -10.72 6.84
CA ALA A 77 0.10 -11.58 5.70
C ALA A 77 1.31 -12.48 5.93
N LEU A 78 1.56 -13.41 5.02
CA LEU A 78 2.71 -14.34 5.12
C LEU A 78 4.05 -13.62 5.03
N ASP A 79 4.09 -12.47 4.39
CA ASP A 79 5.27 -11.62 4.15
C ASP A 79 5.48 -10.55 5.24
N GLY A 80 4.54 -10.43 6.18
CA GLY A 80 4.70 -9.49 7.29
C GLY A 80 3.41 -9.03 7.95
N ILE A 81 3.59 -8.07 8.84
CA ILE A 81 2.51 -7.36 9.51
C ILE A 81 2.69 -5.89 9.18
N GLY A 82 1.66 -5.25 8.64
CA GLY A 82 1.67 -3.86 8.22
C GLY A 82 0.42 -3.11 8.64
N ARG A 83 0.46 -1.80 8.50
CA ARG A 83 -0.72 -0.96 8.59
C ARG A 83 -1.42 -0.97 7.24
N ASP A 84 -2.75 -1.09 7.27
CA ASP A 84 -3.60 -1.02 6.10
C ASP A 84 -4.19 0.37 5.97
N TRP A 85 -3.93 0.98 4.84
CA TRP A 85 -4.47 2.26 4.46
C TRP A 85 -5.28 2.12 3.17
N ASN A 86 -6.43 2.76 3.13
CA ASN A 86 -7.21 2.95 1.93
C ASN A 86 -7.02 4.38 1.43
N GLY A 87 -6.73 4.52 0.12
CA GLY A 87 -6.58 5.82 -0.52
C GLY A 87 -7.43 5.92 -1.77
N TYR A 88 -8.20 7.01 -1.90
CA TYR A 88 -9.04 7.25 -3.07
C TYR A 88 -9.21 8.74 -3.36
N ILE A 89 -9.58 9.07 -4.58
CA ILE A 89 -9.92 10.43 -4.97
C ILE A 89 -11.42 10.63 -4.80
N LYS A 90 -11.80 11.66 -4.07
CA LYS A 90 -13.20 11.98 -3.77
C LYS A 90 -14.01 12.21 -5.05
N GLY A 91 -15.05 11.41 -5.22
CA GLY A 91 -15.91 11.46 -6.40
C GLY A 91 -15.32 10.85 -7.68
N HIS A 92 -14.21 10.13 -7.58
CA HIS A 92 -13.61 9.39 -8.67
C HIS A 92 -13.69 7.88 -8.38
N ASP A 93 -14.20 7.10 -9.33
CA ASP A 93 -14.32 5.65 -9.18
C ASP A 93 -13.06 4.95 -9.76
N GLY A 94 -12.42 4.10 -8.96
CA GLY A 94 -11.28 3.29 -9.38
C GLY A 94 -9.91 3.91 -9.09
N PHE A 95 -8.91 3.52 -9.89
CA PHE A 95 -7.54 4.03 -9.76
C PHE A 95 -7.47 5.53 -10.07
N PRO A 96 -6.50 6.26 -9.50
CA PRO A 96 -6.32 7.70 -9.71
C PRO A 96 -5.72 8.02 -11.08
N ASP A 97 -6.40 7.55 -12.14
CA ASP A 97 -5.98 7.68 -13.52
C ASP A 97 -6.95 8.56 -14.30
N TYR A 98 -6.42 9.47 -15.12
CA TYR A 98 -7.22 10.39 -15.93
C TYR A 98 -6.90 10.24 -17.41
N GLU A 99 -7.95 10.16 -18.24
CA GLU A 99 -7.81 10.21 -19.68
C GLU A 99 -7.40 11.62 -20.12
N ILE A 100 -6.31 11.72 -20.88
CA ILE A 100 -5.80 12.96 -21.42
C ILE A 100 -6.18 13.13 -22.89
N LYS A 101 -5.95 12.08 -23.71
CA LYS A 101 -6.15 12.13 -25.15
C LYS A 101 -6.27 10.74 -25.75
N THR A 102 -7.25 10.58 -26.66
CA THR A 102 -7.33 9.37 -27.49
C THR A 102 -6.50 9.52 -28.75
N THR A 103 -5.71 8.51 -29.09
CA THR A 103 -4.86 8.45 -30.28
C THR A 103 -5.09 7.16 -31.05
N ASP A 104 -4.48 7.00 -32.21
CA ASP A 104 -4.47 5.76 -32.99
C ASP A 104 -3.72 4.60 -32.29
N LYS A 105 -2.82 4.93 -31.36
CA LYS A 105 -2.06 3.94 -30.56
C LYS A 105 -2.79 3.53 -29.27
N GLY A 106 -3.83 4.25 -28.85
CA GLY A 106 -4.57 4.02 -27.61
C GLY A 106 -4.92 5.34 -26.92
N VAL A 107 -5.27 5.24 -25.65
CA VAL A 107 -5.62 6.37 -24.81
C VAL A 107 -4.41 6.77 -23.97
N ILE A 108 -3.99 8.04 -24.09
CA ILE A 108 -2.96 8.60 -23.22
C ILE A 108 -3.61 8.90 -21.88
N MET A 109 -3.06 8.32 -20.84
CA MET A 109 -3.50 8.44 -19.47
C MET A 109 -2.44 9.13 -18.63
N VAL A 110 -2.86 9.84 -17.60
CA VAL A 110 -1.98 10.22 -16.51
C VAL A 110 -2.40 9.46 -15.25
N GLY A 111 -1.48 8.71 -14.69
CA GLY A 111 -1.63 8.08 -13.39
C GLY A 111 -1.00 8.96 -12.31
N LEU A 112 -1.66 9.06 -11.17
CA LEU A 112 -1.14 9.72 -9.99
C LEU A 112 -0.59 8.64 -9.05
N ASP A 113 0.74 8.56 -8.94
CA ASP A 113 1.39 7.65 -7.99
C ASP A 113 1.36 8.27 -6.59
N ILE A 114 0.14 8.34 -6.04
CA ILE A 114 -0.16 8.87 -4.71
C ILE A 114 -0.52 7.72 -3.78
N CYS A 115 0.00 7.73 -2.56
CA CYS A 115 -0.28 6.69 -1.58
C CYS A 115 -0.58 7.29 -0.20
N PRO A 116 -1.52 6.70 0.55
CA PRO A 116 -1.93 7.21 1.85
C PRO A 116 -0.80 7.20 2.87
N GLU A 117 0.13 6.24 2.80
CA GLU A 117 1.25 6.13 3.72
C GLU A 117 2.15 7.37 3.70
N PHE A 118 2.36 7.96 2.51
CA PHE A 118 3.11 9.20 2.38
C PHE A 118 2.39 10.35 3.10
N PHE A 119 1.13 10.58 2.76
CA PHE A 119 0.35 11.70 3.29
C PHE A 119 0.09 11.60 4.79
N MET A 120 -0.02 10.37 5.29
CA MET A 120 -0.24 10.08 6.71
C MET A 120 1.06 9.93 7.50
N SER A 121 2.22 10.20 6.89
CA SER A 121 3.56 10.05 7.47
C SER A 121 3.78 8.69 8.13
N ASP A 122 3.36 7.61 7.43
CA ASP A 122 3.57 6.26 7.91
C ASP A 122 5.08 5.94 7.92
N PRO A 123 5.65 5.56 9.06
CA PRO A 123 7.09 5.30 9.16
C PRO A 123 7.57 4.14 8.29
N ASP A 124 6.67 3.27 7.84
CA ASP A 124 7.00 2.14 6.96
C ASP A 124 6.98 2.51 5.48
N TYR A 125 6.49 3.73 5.11
CA TYR A 125 6.37 4.16 3.73
C TYR A 125 7.67 4.03 2.93
N TYR A 126 8.76 4.57 3.44
CA TYR A 126 10.06 4.57 2.74
C TYR A 126 10.66 3.19 2.58
N ILE A 127 10.30 2.25 3.45
CA ILE A 127 10.75 0.86 3.38
C ILE A 127 10.05 0.13 2.23
N MET A 128 8.77 0.43 2.00
CA MET A 128 7.94 -0.29 1.03
C MET A 128 7.97 0.31 -0.37
N SER A 129 7.92 1.64 -0.49
CA SER A 129 7.78 2.32 -1.78
C SER A 129 9.11 2.60 -2.48
N GLY A 130 10.18 2.83 -1.71
CA GLY A 130 11.47 3.28 -2.24
C GLY A 130 11.43 4.67 -2.91
N LYS A 131 10.32 5.41 -2.77
CA LYS A 131 10.11 6.74 -3.35
C LYS A 131 10.08 7.80 -2.27
N ASP A 132 10.65 8.95 -2.56
CA ASP A 132 10.70 10.08 -1.62
C ASP A 132 9.39 10.87 -1.59
N LYS A 133 8.62 10.86 -2.67
CA LYS A 133 7.38 11.66 -2.82
C LYS A 133 6.46 11.11 -3.91
N PRO A 134 5.16 11.44 -3.88
CA PRO A 134 4.23 11.16 -4.97
C PRO A 134 4.62 11.87 -6.26
N GLU A 135 4.50 11.18 -7.38
CA GLU A 135 4.79 11.73 -8.70
C GLU A 135 3.75 11.27 -9.72
N PRO A 136 3.29 12.16 -10.63
CA PRO A 136 2.45 11.75 -11.73
C PRO A 136 3.29 11.12 -12.85
N TYR A 137 2.70 10.19 -13.59
CA TYR A 137 3.35 9.55 -14.74
C TYR A 137 2.39 9.44 -15.92
N LEU A 138 2.92 9.44 -17.14
CA LEU A 138 2.16 9.27 -18.36
C LEU A 138 2.32 7.86 -18.90
N TYR A 139 1.24 7.28 -19.43
CA TYR A 139 1.27 5.98 -20.08
C TYR A 139 0.21 5.89 -21.17
N ILE A 140 0.35 4.92 -22.08
CA ILE A 140 -0.66 4.59 -23.08
C ILE A 140 -1.39 3.33 -22.65
N LYS A 141 -2.69 3.42 -22.54
CA LYS A 141 -3.59 2.30 -22.36
C LYS A 141 -4.12 1.87 -23.72
N SER A 142 -3.80 0.64 -24.15
CA SER A 142 -4.25 0.10 -25.41
C SER A 142 -4.90 -1.28 -25.20
N GLY A 143 -5.86 -1.66 -26.09
CA GLY A 143 -6.57 -2.93 -26.02
C GLY A 143 -7.96 -2.84 -25.39
N GLU A 144 -8.69 -3.97 -25.48
CA GLU A 144 -9.98 -4.14 -24.82
C GLU A 144 -9.79 -4.69 -23.40
N LEU A 145 -10.79 -4.52 -22.54
CA LEU A 145 -10.78 -4.87 -21.10
C LEU A 145 -10.16 -6.24 -20.72
N SER A 146 -10.07 -7.19 -21.65
CA SER A 146 -9.47 -8.50 -21.41
C SER A 146 -7.98 -8.61 -21.75
N ASN A 147 -7.41 -7.62 -22.47
CA ASN A 147 -6.03 -7.60 -22.94
C ASN A 147 -5.45 -6.17 -22.93
N GLU A 148 -5.69 -5.43 -21.86
CA GLU A 148 -5.10 -4.09 -21.69
C GLU A 148 -3.58 -4.18 -21.60
N ALA A 149 -2.89 -3.38 -22.40
CA ALA A 149 -1.45 -3.21 -22.34
C ALA A 149 -1.14 -1.77 -21.95
N PHE A 150 -0.19 -1.61 -21.04
CA PHE A 150 0.27 -0.31 -20.52
C PHE A 150 1.68 -0.10 -21.02
N PHE A 151 1.90 1.02 -21.73
CA PHE A 151 3.20 1.38 -22.28
C PHE A 151 3.61 2.75 -21.76
N GLU A 152 4.86 2.91 -21.39
CA GLU A 152 5.40 4.22 -21.06
C GLU A 152 5.20 5.19 -22.23
N TYR A 153 4.68 6.38 -21.91
CA TYR A 153 4.50 7.43 -22.89
C TYR A 153 5.81 8.18 -23.12
N THR A 154 6.25 8.24 -24.37
CA THR A 154 7.55 8.82 -24.75
C THR A 154 7.47 9.94 -25.80
N ASP A 155 6.27 10.22 -26.30
CA ASP A 155 6.09 11.30 -27.29
C ASP A 155 5.98 12.67 -26.59
N ASP A 156 6.15 13.77 -27.35
CA ASP A 156 6.26 15.14 -26.79
C ASP A 156 4.94 15.94 -26.80
N ASP A 157 3.83 15.35 -27.27
CA ASP A 157 2.55 16.05 -27.43
C ASP A 157 1.77 16.19 -26.11
N VAL A 158 2.15 15.45 -25.06
CA VAL A 158 1.63 15.63 -23.70
C VAL A 158 2.79 15.80 -22.74
N LYS A 159 2.75 16.84 -21.91
CA LYS A 159 3.80 17.13 -20.92
C LYS A 159 3.18 17.48 -19.58
N ILE A 160 3.70 16.88 -18.52
CA ILE A 160 3.40 17.30 -17.15
C ILE A 160 4.18 18.58 -16.88
N ILE A 161 3.47 19.66 -16.47
CA ILE A 161 4.07 20.95 -16.15
C ILE A 161 4.33 21.06 -14.65
N SER A 162 3.33 20.75 -13.83
CA SER A 162 3.46 20.75 -12.37
C SER A 162 2.50 19.77 -11.72
N PHE A 163 2.89 19.27 -10.57
CA PHE A 163 2.04 18.53 -9.66
C PHE A 163 2.21 19.11 -8.25
N GLU A 164 1.14 19.66 -7.75
CA GLU A 164 1.08 20.32 -6.44
C GLU A 164 0.10 19.55 -5.56
N TYR A 165 0.42 19.40 -4.29
CA TYR A 165 -0.44 18.73 -3.32
C TYR A 165 -0.19 19.26 -1.91
N ASP A 166 -1.17 19.08 -1.04
CA ASP A 166 -1.06 19.42 0.38
C ASP A 166 0.06 18.63 1.06
N GLN A 167 0.75 19.28 1.99
CA GLN A 167 1.83 18.63 2.72
C GLN A 167 1.31 17.47 3.58
N PRO A 168 2.09 16.40 3.72
CA PRO A 168 1.77 15.32 4.65
C PRO A 168 1.55 15.85 6.07
N ILE A 169 0.63 15.24 6.79
CA ILE A 169 0.42 15.57 8.21
C ILE A 169 1.49 14.91 9.07
N GLU A 170 1.80 15.54 10.22
CA GLU A 170 2.56 14.87 11.28
C GLU A 170 1.61 13.93 12.04
N ASN A 171 1.71 12.64 11.79
CA ASN A 171 0.92 11.63 12.49
C ASN A 171 1.75 10.94 13.57
N ILE A 172 1.13 10.63 14.70
CA ILE A 172 1.78 9.95 15.81
C ILE A 172 1.28 8.50 15.87
N TYR A 173 2.22 7.57 15.95
CA TYR A 173 1.94 6.13 15.97
C TYR A 173 2.20 5.57 17.39
N LYS A 174 1.15 5.03 18.03
CA LYS A 174 1.16 4.49 19.42
C LYS A 174 0.63 3.07 19.51
#